data_6bd2c2dedac6a07c92e52c1dfeceb656
#
_entry.id   6bd2c2dedac6a07c92e52c1dfeceb656
#
_cell.length_a   1.000
_cell.length_b   1.000
_cell.length_c   1.000
_cell.angle_alpha   90.00
_cell.angle_beta   90.00
_cell.angle_gamma   90.00
#
_symmetry.space_group_name_H-M   'P 1'
#
loop_
_entity.id
_entity.type
_entity.pdbx_description
1 polymer ?
#
loop_
_entity_poly.entity_id
_entity_poly.type
_entity_poly.pdbx_seq_one_letter_code
_entity_poly.pdbx_strand_id
1 'polypeptide(L)'
;MPAKAIAGWLGRERVQTIVLLLIALGSPPVQAGLFDDDEARRQTKDSSIKTNDRLDTVSKGQIELANQIQTLRDENARLRGQVETLTYELESARKRQQDFYVDLDGRLRKLEPQMATSAEARPAEESKPPVEAPRKAASDPAAEAREYEAALNLFRANKLKEAAAAFDAFARAHPDSALTPSAYYWLGNAHYALRDCKKAIDAHRVVVAKWPANPKAPDALLNVATCQQELADAKGAKGTLEALVAKYPDSTAATTARQRLKK
;
A
#
# COMPACT_ATOMS: atom_id res chain seq x y z
N MET A 1 3.21 36.39 69.48
CA MET A 1 2.12 37.11 68.80
C MET A 1 1.42 36.21 67.84
N PRO A 2 0.19 35.72 68.09
CA PRO A 2 -0.59 35.03 67.08
C PRO A 2 -2.00 35.62 67.01
N ALA A 3 -2.29 36.44 66.04
CA ALA A 3 -3.60 37.06 65.83
C ALA A 3 -4.19 36.93 64.41
N LYS A 4 -3.81 35.92 63.63
CA LYS A 4 -4.32 35.73 62.27
C LYS A 4 -5.05 34.40 62.00
N ALA A 5 -5.23 33.54 62.97
CA ALA A 5 -5.84 32.22 62.81
C ALA A 5 -7.34 32.11 63.16
N ILE A 6 -8.00 33.13 63.62
CA ILE A 6 -9.39 33.02 64.10
C ILE A 6 -10.42 33.59 63.13
N ALA A 7 -10.03 34.38 62.12
CA ALA A 7 -10.96 34.99 61.17
C ALA A 7 -11.44 34.04 60.02
N GLY A 8 -10.79 32.92 59.82
CA GLY A 8 -11.15 31.99 58.76
C GLY A 8 -12.21 30.94 59.12
N TRP A 9 -12.43 30.67 60.39
CA TRP A 9 -13.28 29.54 60.78
C TRP A 9 -14.78 29.93 60.91
N LEU A 10 -15.08 31.16 61.24
CA LEU A 10 -16.45 31.66 61.36
C LEU A 10 -17.17 31.95 60.06
N GLY A 11 -16.44 32.06 58.96
CA GLY A 11 -17.00 32.27 57.60
C GLY A 11 -17.47 30.98 56.90
N ARG A 12 -16.85 29.85 57.19
CA ARG A 12 -17.14 28.56 56.54
C ARG A 12 -18.44 27.92 57.06
N GLU A 13 -18.70 28.03 58.36
CA GLU A 13 -19.92 27.51 58.99
C GLU A 13 -21.17 28.23 58.48
N ARG A 14 -21.10 29.58 58.37
CA ARG A 14 -22.23 30.38 57.86
C ARG A 14 -22.55 30.18 56.41
N VAL A 15 -21.52 29.92 55.57
CA VAL A 15 -21.72 29.62 54.14
C VAL A 15 -22.36 28.25 53.99
N GLN A 16 -21.94 27.26 54.80
CA GLN A 16 -22.53 25.90 54.72
C GLN A 16 -23.99 25.89 55.20
N THR A 17 -24.33 26.64 56.25
CA THR A 17 -25.72 26.73 56.69
C THR A 17 -26.64 27.49 55.76
N ILE A 18 -26.12 28.51 55.03
CA ILE A 18 -26.89 29.23 54.01
C ILE A 18 -27.10 28.35 52.77
N VAL A 19 -26.10 27.60 52.37
CA VAL A 19 -26.21 26.65 51.19
C VAL A 19 -27.17 25.51 51.52
N LEU A 20 -27.16 24.96 52.73
CA LEU A 20 -28.11 23.94 53.15
C LEU A 20 -29.55 24.48 53.26
N LEU A 21 -29.71 25.74 53.70
CA LEU A 21 -31.02 26.38 53.77
C LEU A 21 -31.58 26.71 52.37
N LEU A 22 -30.76 27.11 51.45
CA LEU A 22 -31.16 27.37 50.05
C LEU A 22 -31.53 26.08 49.31
N ILE A 23 -30.90 24.94 49.60
CA ILE A 23 -31.27 23.63 49.05
C ILE A 23 -32.62 23.17 49.60
N ALA A 24 -32.95 23.50 50.86
CA ALA A 24 -34.26 23.14 51.46
C ALA A 24 -35.42 23.97 50.95
N LEU A 25 -35.19 25.20 50.46
CA LEU A 25 -36.22 26.10 49.93
C LEU A 25 -36.45 26.01 48.43
N GLY A 26 -35.57 25.34 47.70
CA GLY A 26 -35.58 25.23 46.20
C GLY A 26 -36.12 23.94 45.65
N SER A 27 -36.54 22.97 46.46
CA SER A 27 -37.15 21.74 45.97
C SER A 27 -38.61 22.02 45.58
N PRO A 28 -38.99 21.99 44.29
CA PRO A 28 -40.41 22.00 43.98
C PRO A 28 -41.03 20.75 44.61
N PRO A 29 -42.29 20.83 45.12
CA PRO A 29 -42.95 19.64 45.59
C PRO A 29 -43.06 18.65 44.44
N VAL A 30 -42.42 17.51 44.60
CA VAL A 30 -42.66 16.38 43.71
C VAL A 30 -44.08 15.95 43.95
N GLN A 31 -44.99 16.49 43.16
CA GLN A 31 -46.34 15.94 43.04
C GLN A 31 -46.20 14.57 42.40
N ALA A 32 -46.18 13.53 43.24
CA ALA A 32 -46.40 12.16 42.80
C ALA A 32 -47.83 12.11 42.24
N GLY A 33 -47.98 12.39 40.96
CA GLY A 33 -49.20 12.19 40.23
C GLY A 33 -49.51 10.68 40.21
N LEU A 34 -50.55 10.27 40.88
CA LEU A 34 -51.00 8.89 41.05
C LEU A 34 -51.49 8.23 39.69
N PHE A 35 -51.31 8.90 38.58
CA PHE A 35 -51.87 8.45 37.28
C PHE A 35 -50.86 8.30 36.13
N ASP A 36 -49.52 8.46 36.36
CA ASP A 36 -48.53 8.44 35.29
C ASP A 36 -47.46 7.33 35.42
N ASP A 37 -47.63 6.45 36.42
CA ASP A 37 -46.66 5.38 36.69
C ASP A 37 -46.61 4.31 35.57
N ASP A 38 -47.72 4.09 34.85
CA ASP A 38 -47.77 3.08 33.79
C ASP A 38 -47.08 3.55 32.52
N GLU A 39 -47.16 4.81 32.20
CA GLU A 39 -46.48 5.41 31.03
C GLU A 39 -44.96 5.46 31.25
N ALA A 40 -44.51 5.91 32.44
CA ALA A 40 -43.10 5.91 32.82
C ALA A 40 -42.50 4.49 32.84
N ARG A 41 -43.28 3.50 33.33
CA ARG A 41 -42.85 2.09 33.29
C ARG A 41 -42.80 1.51 31.89
N ARG A 42 -43.68 1.89 30.97
CA ARG A 42 -43.64 1.50 29.58
C ARG A 42 -42.43 2.11 28.87
N GLN A 43 -42.18 3.41 29.04
CA GLN A 43 -40.99 4.09 28.50
C GLN A 43 -39.65 3.49 28.99
N THR A 44 -39.62 3.14 30.31
CA THR A 44 -38.43 2.49 30.88
C THR A 44 -38.23 1.10 30.33
N LYS A 45 -39.28 0.32 30.13
CA LYS A 45 -39.21 -1.01 29.48
C LYS A 45 -38.77 -0.91 28.02
N ASP A 46 -39.38 0.01 27.27
CA ASP A 46 -39.00 0.20 25.83
C ASP A 46 -37.57 0.69 25.68
N SER A 47 -37.12 1.56 26.58
CA SER A 47 -35.72 2.00 26.61
C SER A 47 -34.75 0.85 26.94
N SER A 48 -35.16 0.01 27.92
CA SER A 48 -34.39 -1.18 28.31
C SER A 48 -34.29 -2.20 27.16
N ILE A 49 -35.41 -2.48 26.47
CA ILE A 49 -35.42 -3.37 25.30
C ILE A 49 -34.52 -2.83 24.19
N LYS A 50 -34.65 -1.54 23.83
CA LYS A 50 -33.79 -0.90 22.83
C LYS A 50 -32.30 -0.92 23.19
N THR A 51 -31.99 -0.78 24.48
CA THR A 51 -30.63 -0.82 24.97
C THR A 51 -30.05 -2.24 24.88
N ASN A 52 -30.84 -3.25 25.24
CA ASN A 52 -30.45 -4.65 25.10
C ASN A 52 -30.25 -5.05 23.63
N ASP A 53 -31.16 -4.65 22.73
CA ASP A 53 -30.99 -4.92 21.29
C ASP A 53 -29.72 -4.26 20.72
N ARG A 54 -29.38 -3.05 21.19
CA ARG A 54 -28.12 -2.40 20.80
C ARG A 54 -26.90 -3.11 21.36
N LEU A 55 -26.95 -3.56 22.62
CA LEU A 55 -25.87 -4.35 23.24
C LEU A 55 -25.65 -5.65 22.49
N ASP A 56 -26.73 -6.36 22.13
CA ASP A 56 -26.67 -7.59 21.35
C ASP A 56 -26.06 -7.35 19.95
N THR A 57 -26.45 -6.25 19.31
CA THR A 57 -25.92 -5.88 18.00
C THR A 57 -24.43 -5.55 18.09
N VAL A 58 -24.00 -4.79 19.09
CA VAL A 58 -22.60 -4.47 19.35
C VAL A 58 -21.80 -5.72 19.68
N SER A 59 -22.34 -6.59 20.54
CA SER A 59 -21.70 -7.85 20.91
C SER A 59 -21.48 -8.77 19.69
N LYS A 60 -22.50 -8.92 18.82
CA LYS A 60 -22.39 -9.66 17.57
C LYS A 60 -21.34 -9.05 16.64
N GLY A 61 -21.33 -7.71 16.52
CA GLY A 61 -20.31 -6.99 15.75
C GLY A 61 -18.88 -7.17 16.28
N GLN A 62 -18.72 -7.23 17.61
CA GLN A 62 -17.41 -7.50 18.21
C GLN A 62 -16.93 -8.93 17.94
N ILE A 63 -17.82 -9.91 18.02
CA ILE A 63 -17.48 -11.31 17.70
C ILE A 63 -17.06 -11.44 16.24
N GLU A 64 -17.83 -10.84 15.33
CA GLU A 64 -17.51 -10.84 13.90
C GLU A 64 -16.15 -10.18 13.62
N LEU A 65 -15.88 -9.02 14.24
CA LEU A 65 -14.59 -8.34 14.12
C LEU A 65 -13.43 -9.18 14.67
N ALA A 66 -13.64 -9.87 15.80
CA ALA A 66 -12.64 -10.78 16.38
C ALA A 66 -12.32 -11.94 15.42
N ASN A 67 -13.35 -12.52 14.78
CA ASN A 67 -13.18 -13.57 13.79
C ASN A 67 -12.42 -13.07 12.55
N GLN A 68 -12.73 -11.86 12.07
CA GLN A 68 -11.99 -11.25 10.95
C GLN A 68 -10.53 -10.99 11.30
N ILE A 69 -10.25 -10.50 12.52
CA ILE A 69 -8.87 -10.30 12.99
C ILE A 69 -8.12 -11.65 13.03
N GLN A 70 -8.78 -12.71 13.49
CA GLN A 70 -8.16 -14.03 13.52
C GLN A 70 -7.86 -14.54 12.10
N THR A 71 -8.81 -14.44 11.19
CA THR A 71 -8.61 -14.81 9.77
C THR A 71 -7.45 -14.04 9.13
N LEU A 72 -7.38 -12.71 9.36
CA LEU A 72 -6.27 -11.89 8.85
C LEU A 72 -4.91 -12.28 9.45
N ARG A 73 -4.88 -12.70 10.72
CA ARG A 73 -3.65 -13.21 11.35
C ARG A 73 -3.19 -14.52 10.73
N ASP A 74 -4.11 -15.43 10.48
CA ASP A 74 -3.83 -16.73 9.87
C ASP A 74 -3.36 -16.54 8.41
N GLU A 75 -3.99 -15.64 7.64
CA GLU A 75 -3.53 -15.27 6.31
C GLU A 75 -2.12 -14.63 6.33
N ASN A 76 -1.84 -13.76 7.29
CA ASN A 76 -0.51 -13.17 7.45
C ASN A 76 0.55 -14.20 7.79
N ALA A 77 0.24 -15.15 8.67
CA ALA A 77 1.15 -16.25 9.01
C ALA A 77 1.43 -17.12 7.78
N ARG A 78 0.38 -17.45 7.01
CA ARG A 78 0.52 -18.20 5.74
C ARG A 78 1.35 -17.47 4.71
N LEU A 79 1.11 -16.17 4.52
CA LEU A 79 1.89 -15.36 3.57
C LEU A 79 3.36 -15.25 3.97
N ARG A 80 3.66 -15.12 5.27
CA ARG A 80 5.05 -15.15 5.76
C ARG A 80 5.73 -16.47 5.45
N GLY A 81 5.07 -17.60 5.69
CA GLY A 81 5.62 -18.91 5.34
C GLY A 81 5.86 -19.06 3.83
N GLN A 82 4.97 -18.53 2.99
CA GLN A 82 5.19 -18.53 1.53
C GLN A 82 6.40 -17.66 1.14
N VAL A 83 6.57 -16.50 1.75
CA VAL A 83 7.72 -15.61 1.51
C VAL A 83 9.02 -16.31 1.91
N GLU A 84 9.06 -16.99 3.06
CA GLU A 84 10.24 -17.75 3.50
C GLU A 84 10.59 -18.88 2.53
N THR A 85 9.58 -19.64 2.10
CA THR A 85 9.77 -20.72 1.10
C THR A 85 10.32 -20.18 -0.21
N LEU A 86 9.70 -19.12 -0.75
CA LEU A 86 10.15 -18.49 -2.00
C LEU A 86 11.54 -17.86 -1.88
N THR A 87 11.88 -17.31 -0.72
CA THR A 87 13.23 -16.78 -0.46
C THR A 87 14.27 -17.89 -0.49
N TYR A 88 13.99 -19.02 0.17
CA TYR A 88 14.86 -20.18 0.14
C TYR A 88 15.01 -20.76 -1.28
N GLU A 89 13.92 -20.89 -2.03
CA GLU A 89 13.96 -21.35 -3.43
C GLU A 89 14.80 -20.42 -4.31
N LEU A 90 14.64 -19.10 -4.13
CA LEU A 90 15.42 -18.10 -4.85
C LEU A 90 16.92 -18.18 -4.53
N GLU A 91 17.28 -18.32 -3.26
CA GLU A 91 18.68 -18.50 -2.84
C GLU A 91 19.27 -19.78 -3.41
N SER A 92 18.52 -20.88 -3.37
CA SER A 92 18.96 -22.16 -3.90
C SER A 92 19.11 -22.09 -5.45
N ALA A 93 18.23 -21.38 -6.13
CA ALA A 93 18.34 -21.16 -7.57
C ALA A 93 19.56 -20.30 -7.93
N ARG A 94 19.80 -19.23 -7.19
CA ARG A 94 21.01 -18.38 -7.35
C ARG A 94 22.30 -19.18 -7.14
N LYS A 95 22.34 -20.04 -6.12
CA LYS A 95 23.49 -20.89 -5.85
C LYS A 95 23.73 -21.86 -7.01
N ARG A 96 22.69 -22.56 -7.48
CA ARG A 96 22.80 -23.45 -8.66
C ARG A 96 23.27 -22.71 -9.92
N GLN A 97 22.80 -21.49 -10.12
CA GLN A 97 23.23 -20.65 -11.23
C GLN A 97 24.72 -20.29 -11.11
N GLN A 98 25.16 -19.91 -9.93
CA GLN A 98 26.58 -19.62 -9.67
C GLN A 98 27.47 -20.83 -9.87
N ASP A 99 27.07 -21.99 -9.35
CA ASP A 99 27.78 -23.26 -9.53
C ASP A 99 27.87 -23.64 -11.01
N PHE A 100 26.80 -23.38 -11.79
CA PHE A 100 26.78 -23.60 -13.23
C PHE A 100 27.75 -22.66 -13.98
N TYR A 101 27.83 -21.39 -13.59
CA TYR A 101 28.81 -20.46 -14.21
C TYR A 101 30.25 -20.87 -13.90
N VAL A 102 30.54 -21.32 -12.66
CA VAL A 102 31.87 -21.81 -12.28
C VAL A 102 32.25 -23.07 -13.07
N ASP A 103 31.30 -24.01 -13.26
CA ASP A 103 31.53 -25.19 -14.09
C ASP A 103 31.79 -24.84 -15.57
N LEU A 104 30.99 -23.90 -16.12
CA LEU A 104 31.19 -23.41 -17.49
C LEU A 104 32.57 -22.75 -17.68
N ASP A 105 32.95 -21.85 -16.75
CA ASP A 105 34.27 -21.20 -16.80
C ASP A 105 35.39 -22.21 -16.72
N GLY A 106 35.27 -23.22 -15.84
CA GLY A 106 36.22 -24.32 -15.74
C GLY A 106 36.32 -25.17 -17.00
N ARG A 107 35.22 -25.39 -17.73
CA ARG A 107 35.18 -26.11 -18.98
C ARG A 107 35.72 -25.27 -20.12
N LEU A 108 35.44 -23.98 -20.20
CA LEU A 108 35.98 -23.04 -21.17
C LEU A 108 37.51 -22.97 -21.07
N ARG A 109 38.04 -22.81 -19.86
CA ARG A 109 39.51 -22.81 -19.60
C ARG A 109 40.19 -24.10 -20.04
N LYS A 110 39.51 -25.24 -19.99
CA LYS A 110 40.06 -26.51 -20.48
C LYS A 110 40.07 -26.61 -22.01
N LEU A 111 39.18 -25.90 -22.70
CA LEU A 111 39.07 -25.90 -24.16
C LEU A 111 39.97 -24.83 -24.83
N GLU A 112 40.27 -23.71 -24.14
CA GLU A 112 41.18 -22.68 -24.67
C GLU A 112 42.55 -23.20 -25.11
N PRO A 113 43.26 -24.07 -24.37
CA PRO A 113 44.55 -24.60 -24.82
C PRO A 113 44.45 -25.50 -26.05
N GLN A 114 43.30 -26.12 -26.28
CA GLN A 114 43.09 -27.00 -27.48
C GLN A 114 42.81 -26.21 -28.77
N MET A 115 42.31 -24.97 -28.67
CA MET A 115 42.11 -24.09 -29.82
C MET A 115 43.40 -23.34 -30.18
N ALA A 116 44.28 -23.07 -29.23
CA ALA A 116 45.57 -22.41 -29.47
C ALA A 116 46.56 -23.32 -30.28
N THR A 117 46.44 -24.63 -30.17
CA THR A 117 47.27 -25.57 -30.96
C THR A 117 46.74 -25.87 -32.37
N SER A 118 45.56 -25.38 -32.74
CA SER A 118 44.95 -25.59 -34.05
C SER A 118 45.01 -24.37 -34.99
N ALA A 119 45.59 -23.25 -34.52
CA ALA A 119 45.59 -21.98 -35.22
C ALA A 119 46.96 -21.61 -35.88
N GLU A 120 47.96 -22.51 -35.86
CA GLU A 120 49.18 -22.29 -36.63
C GLU A 120 49.07 -22.95 -38.02
N ALA A 121 48.37 -22.33 -38.93
CA ALA A 121 48.61 -22.36 -40.37
C ALA A 121 47.50 -21.63 -41.17
N ARG A 122 47.56 -20.31 -41.26
CA ARG A 122 47.08 -19.59 -42.43
C ARG A 122 47.66 -18.17 -42.45
N PRO A 123 48.16 -17.71 -43.61
CA PRO A 123 48.76 -16.38 -43.74
C PRO A 123 47.71 -15.29 -43.73
N ALA A 124 48.13 -14.15 -43.18
CA ALA A 124 47.35 -12.92 -43.04
C ALA A 124 46.92 -12.39 -44.41
N GLU A 125 45.62 -12.16 -44.58
CA GLU A 125 45.07 -11.29 -45.58
C GLU A 125 44.38 -10.14 -44.90
N GLU A 126 44.91 -8.96 -45.17
CA GLU A 126 44.60 -7.68 -44.61
C GLU A 126 43.21 -7.22 -45.08
N SER A 127 42.19 -7.32 -44.25
CA SER A 127 40.89 -6.68 -44.51
C SER A 127 40.55 -5.72 -43.41
N LYS A 128 40.41 -4.43 -43.79
CA LYS A 128 39.97 -3.28 -42.99
C LYS A 128 38.72 -3.61 -42.16
N PRO A 129 38.64 -3.10 -40.92
CA PRO A 129 37.47 -3.31 -40.09
C PRO A 129 36.26 -2.58 -40.67
N PRO A 130 35.10 -3.20 -40.73
CA PRO A 130 33.84 -2.48 -40.92
C PRO A 130 33.57 -1.60 -39.69
N VAL A 131 33.17 -0.38 -39.96
CA VAL A 131 32.69 0.54 -38.96
C VAL A 131 31.51 -0.12 -38.21
N GLU A 132 31.78 -0.54 -37.00
CA GLU A 132 30.77 -1.10 -36.10
C GLU A 132 29.76 0.00 -35.76
N ALA A 133 28.54 -0.11 -36.27
CA ALA A 133 27.40 0.60 -35.68
C ALA A 133 27.34 0.26 -34.21
N PRO A 134 26.94 1.20 -33.30
CA PRO A 134 26.96 0.95 -31.90
C PRO A 134 26.03 -0.21 -31.55
N ARG A 135 26.61 -1.37 -31.27
CA ARG A 135 25.89 -2.48 -30.64
C ARG A 135 25.33 -1.93 -29.30
N LYS A 136 24.02 -1.92 -29.21
CA LYS A 136 23.34 -1.77 -27.89
C LYS A 136 24.06 -2.74 -26.95
N ALA A 137 24.73 -2.20 -25.94
CA ALA A 137 25.37 -3.01 -24.91
C ALA A 137 24.34 -4.02 -24.40
N ALA A 138 24.72 -5.30 -24.44
CA ALA A 138 23.86 -6.33 -23.87
C ALA A 138 23.61 -5.96 -22.43
N SER A 139 22.36 -5.67 -22.08
CA SER A 139 21.98 -5.30 -20.73
C SER A 139 22.29 -6.48 -19.81
N ASP A 140 23.03 -6.21 -18.72
CA ASP A 140 23.26 -7.19 -17.66
C ASP A 140 22.00 -7.28 -16.78
N PRO A 141 21.21 -8.38 -16.84
CA PRO A 141 19.98 -8.50 -16.06
C PRO A 141 20.21 -8.37 -14.53
N ALA A 142 21.42 -8.72 -14.07
CA ALA A 142 21.78 -8.59 -12.67
C ALA A 142 22.07 -7.13 -12.29
N ALA A 143 22.62 -6.33 -13.21
CA ALA A 143 22.77 -4.89 -13.01
C ALA A 143 21.42 -4.20 -13.02
N GLU A 144 20.55 -4.52 -13.98
CA GLU A 144 19.17 -4.00 -14.04
C GLU A 144 18.38 -4.29 -12.75
N ALA A 145 18.47 -5.53 -12.25
CA ALA A 145 17.78 -5.90 -11.01
C ALA A 145 18.29 -5.09 -9.81
N ARG A 146 19.61 -4.83 -9.71
CA ARG A 146 20.19 -4.02 -8.64
C ARG A 146 19.74 -2.56 -8.71
N GLU A 147 19.72 -1.96 -9.89
CA GLU A 147 19.25 -0.59 -10.10
C GLU A 147 17.77 -0.44 -9.75
N TYR A 148 16.94 -1.38 -10.21
CA TYR A 148 15.53 -1.41 -9.89
C TYR A 148 15.27 -1.57 -8.38
N GLU A 149 16.00 -2.48 -7.72
CA GLU A 149 15.89 -2.67 -6.27
C GLU A 149 16.36 -1.44 -5.48
N ALA A 150 17.40 -0.75 -5.93
CA ALA A 150 17.84 0.50 -5.32
C ALA A 150 16.72 1.56 -5.37
N ALA A 151 16.05 1.72 -6.52
CA ALA A 151 14.91 2.61 -6.66
C ALA A 151 13.74 2.21 -5.73
N LEU A 152 13.46 0.91 -5.62
CA LEU A 152 12.41 0.40 -4.75
C LEU A 152 12.71 0.63 -3.25
N ASN A 153 13.97 0.51 -2.86
CA ASN A 153 14.41 0.80 -1.50
C ASN A 153 14.28 2.29 -1.14
N LEU A 154 14.55 3.19 -2.09
CA LEU A 154 14.27 4.62 -1.92
C LEU A 154 12.77 4.87 -1.68
N PHE A 155 11.90 4.20 -2.44
CA PHE A 155 10.46 4.31 -2.24
C PHE A 155 10.02 3.80 -0.85
N ARG A 156 10.51 2.63 -0.43
CA ARG A 156 10.25 2.05 0.90
C ARG A 156 10.77 2.93 2.04
N ALA A 157 11.89 3.61 1.82
CA ALA A 157 12.46 4.57 2.76
C ALA A 157 11.73 5.94 2.77
N ASN A 158 10.60 6.05 2.03
CA ASN A 158 9.82 7.29 1.86
C ASN A 158 10.62 8.46 1.23
N LYS A 159 11.71 8.16 0.53
CA LYS A 159 12.49 9.12 -0.27
C LYS A 159 11.88 9.26 -1.65
N LEU A 160 10.63 9.75 -1.69
CA LEU A 160 9.76 9.68 -2.86
C LEU A 160 10.29 10.42 -4.10
N LYS A 161 10.94 11.58 -3.92
CA LYS A 161 11.54 12.34 -5.02
C LYS A 161 12.70 11.60 -5.66
N GLU A 162 13.57 11.03 -4.82
CA GLU A 162 14.72 10.24 -5.25
C GLU A 162 14.26 8.94 -5.94
N ALA A 163 13.25 8.27 -5.37
CA ALA A 163 12.64 7.08 -5.96
C ALA A 163 12.05 7.36 -7.35
N ALA A 164 11.28 8.46 -7.50
CA ALA A 164 10.74 8.84 -8.80
C ALA A 164 11.84 9.09 -9.83
N ALA A 165 12.91 9.81 -9.46
CA ALA A 165 14.04 10.04 -10.35
C ALA A 165 14.77 8.74 -10.73
N ALA A 166 14.95 7.82 -9.77
CA ALA A 166 15.61 6.54 -10.00
C ALA A 166 14.79 5.62 -10.91
N PHE A 167 13.47 5.52 -10.70
CA PHE A 167 12.59 4.74 -11.59
C PHE A 167 12.51 5.31 -13.01
N ASP A 168 12.49 6.64 -13.15
CA ASP A 168 12.50 7.31 -14.46
C ASP A 168 13.83 7.07 -15.19
N ALA A 169 14.97 7.19 -14.48
CA ALA A 169 16.28 6.88 -15.02
C ALA A 169 16.38 5.42 -15.47
N PHE A 170 15.94 4.48 -14.63
CA PHE A 170 15.90 3.07 -14.96
C PHE A 170 15.08 2.79 -16.23
N ALA A 171 13.86 3.33 -16.30
CA ALA A 171 12.97 3.11 -17.42
C ALA A 171 13.51 3.66 -18.76
N ARG A 172 14.32 4.72 -18.70
CA ARG A 172 15.01 5.26 -19.88
C ARG A 172 16.25 4.47 -20.27
N ALA A 173 17.02 4.02 -19.29
CA ALA A 173 18.24 3.25 -19.53
C ALA A 173 17.93 1.83 -20.06
N HIS A 174 16.85 1.23 -19.56
CA HIS A 174 16.49 -0.16 -19.83
C HIS A 174 15.07 -0.30 -20.43
N PRO A 175 14.80 0.30 -21.62
CA PRO A 175 13.45 0.33 -22.18
C PRO A 175 12.88 -1.06 -22.51
N ASP A 176 13.75 -2.02 -22.80
CA ASP A 176 13.41 -3.38 -23.19
C ASP A 176 13.46 -4.38 -22.02
N SER A 177 13.78 -3.92 -20.80
CA SER A 177 13.84 -4.77 -19.61
C SER A 177 12.45 -5.26 -19.20
N ALA A 178 12.39 -6.52 -18.73
CA ALA A 178 11.18 -7.08 -18.13
C ALA A 178 10.71 -6.31 -16.86
N LEU A 179 11.60 -5.55 -16.24
CA LEU A 179 11.31 -4.72 -15.05
C LEU A 179 10.74 -3.34 -15.40
N THR A 180 10.87 -2.90 -16.64
CA THR A 180 10.45 -1.55 -17.07
C THR A 180 8.96 -1.27 -16.86
N PRO A 181 8.03 -2.20 -17.11
CA PRO A 181 6.62 -2.01 -16.76
C PRO A 181 6.41 -1.74 -15.26
N SER A 182 7.14 -2.48 -14.41
CA SER A 182 7.10 -2.30 -12.96
C SER A 182 7.74 -0.99 -12.53
N ALA A 183 8.81 -0.55 -13.19
CA ALA A 183 9.44 0.74 -12.92
C ALA A 183 8.48 1.91 -13.21
N TYR A 184 7.77 1.90 -14.35
CA TYR A 184 6.74 2.91 -14.64
C TYR A 184 5.57 2.87 -13.65
N TYR A 185 5.17 1.69 -13.19
CA TYR A 185 4.13 1.57 -12.16
C TYR A 185 4.56 2.22 -10.84
N TRP A 186 5.77 1.96 -10.38
CA TRP A 186 6.30 2.55 -9.14
C TRP A 186 6.63 4.04 -9.29
N LEU A 187 7.05 4.48 -10.48
CA LEU A 187 7.18 5.89 -10.82
C LEU A 187 5.86 6.63 -10.62
N GLY A 188 4.77 6.04 -11.14
CA GLY A 188 3.43 6.59 -10.94
C GLY A 188 3.02 6.65 -9.47
N ASN A 189 3.29 5.59 -8.71
CA ASN A 189 3.02 5.55 -7.27
C ASN A 189 3.85 6.60 -6.50
N ALA A 190 5.11 6.81 -6.88
CA ALA A 190 5.97 7.82 -6.25
C ALA A 190 5.43 9.24 -6.51
N HIS A 191 5.01 9.53 -7.75
CA HIS A 191 4.36 10.80 -8.08
C HIS A 191 3.03 11.00 -7.36
N TYR A 192 2.22 9.95 -7.24
CA TYR A 192 0.99 10.00 -6.47
C TYR A 192 1.24 10.34 -5.00
N ALA A 193 2.20 9.68 -4.37
CA ALA A 193 2.60 9.95 -3.00
C ALA A 193 3.15 11.38 -2.81
N LEU A 194 3.77 11.95 -3.85
CA LEU A 194 4.19 13.35 -3.90
C LEU A 194 3.06 14.35 -4.21
N ARG A 195 1.81 13.87 -4.33
CA ARG A 195 0.63 14.65 -4.73
C ARG A 195 0.71 15.23 -6.15
N ASP A 196 1.58 14.70 -7.00
CA ASP A 196 1.67 15.06 -8.42
C ASP A 196 0.84 14.09 -9.26
N CYS A 197 -0.50 14.25 -9.16
CA CYS A 197 -1.44 13.39 -9.88
C CYS A 197 -1.28 13.46 -11.40
N LYS A 198 -0.81 14.58 -11.96
CA LYS A 198 -0.60 14.68 -13.41
C LYS A 198 0.50 13.73 -13.88
N LYS A 199 1.68 13.77 -13.24
CA LYS A 199 2.77 12.86 -13.57
C LYS A 199 2.47 11.41 -13.21
N ALA A 200 1.70 11.17 -12.14
CA ALA A 200 1.23 9.83 -11.80
C ALA A 200 0.37 9.23 -12.91
N ILE A 201 -0.58 10.00 -13.45
CA ILE A 201 -1.42 9.59 -14.58
C ILE A 201 -0.56 9.26 -15.80
N ASP A 202 0.41 10.12 -16.14
CA ASP A 202 1.27 9.91 -17.31
C ASP A 202 2.06 8.60 -17.18
N ALA A 203 2.70 8.37 -16.04
CA ALA A 203 3.46 7.15 -15.80
C ALA A 203 2.59 5.88 -15.83
N HIS A 204 1.43 5.90 -15.18
CA HIS A 204 0.51 4.74 -15.19
C HIS A 204 -0.08 4.47 -16.57
N ARG A 205 -0.39 5.51 -17.35
CA ARG A 205 -0.85 5.35 -18.74
C ARG A 205 0.18 4.69 -19.64
N VAL A 206 1.46 4.94 -19.44
CA VAL A 206 2.54 4.24 -20.16
C VAL A 206 2.45 2.73 -19.93
N VAL A 207 2.24 2.29 -18.70
CA VAL A 207 2.07 0.85 -18.37
C VAL A 207 0.92 0.24 -19.16
N VAL A 208 -0.24 0.90 -19.14
CA VAL A 208 -1.47 0.40 -19.77
C VAL A 208 -1.38 0.38 -21.29
N ALA A 209 -0.66 1.36 -21.87
CA ALA A 209 -0.52 1.50 -23.32
C ALA A 209 0.53 0.56 -23.89
N LYS A 210 1.70 0.45 -23.27
CA LYS A 210 2.82 -0.35 -23.79
C LYS A 210 2.74 -1.81 -23.38
N TRP A 211 2.22 -2.10 -22.18
CA TRP A 211 2.19 -3.47 -21.64
C TRP A 211 0.80 -3.84 -21.09
N PRO A 212 -0.22 -3.87 -21.96
CA PRO A 212 -1.61 -4.11 -21.51
C PRO A 212 -1.82 -5.49 -20.89
N ALA A 213 -1.00 -6.48 -21.21
CA ALA A 213 -1.05 -7.81 -20.62
C ALA A 213 -0.25 -7.93 -19.30
N ASN A 214 0.44 -6.87 -18.86
CA ASN A 214 1.19 -6.91 -17.61
C ASN A 214 0.25 -6.99 -16.42
N PRO A 215 0.53 -7.83 -15.39
CA PRO A 215 -0.31 -7.93 -14.18
C PRO A 215 -0.56 -6.60 -13.45
N LYS A 216 0.31 -5.61 -13.62
CA LYS A 216 0.15 -4.27 -13.02
C LYS A 216 -0.72 -3.31 -13.83
N ALA A 217 -1.10 -3.67 -15.06
CA ALA A 217 -1.88 -2.78 -15.92
C ALA A 217 -3.28 -2.46 -15.36
N PRO A 218 -4.04 -3.42 -14.76
CA PRO A 218 -5.31 -3.12 -14.13
C PRO A 218 -5.17 -2.15 -12.94
N ASP A 219 -4.17 -2.35 -12.09
CA ASP A 219 -3.91 -1.49 -10.94
C ASP A 219 -3.45 -0.09 -11.38
N ALA A 220 -2.61 -0.02 -12.42
CA ALA A 220 -2.22 1.26 -13.00
C ALA A 220 -3.45 2.05 -13.51
N LEU A 221 -4.39 1.38 -14.16
CA LEU A 221 -5.61 2.03 -14.65
C LEU A 221 -6.51 2.51 -13.50
N LEU A 222 -6.59 1.74 -12.41
CA LEU A 222 -7.31 2.14 -11.20
C LEU A 222 -6.67 3.39 -10.55
N ASN A 223 -5.33 3.45 -10.53
CA ASN A 223 -4.58 4.60 -10.01
C ASN A 223 -4.78 5.84 -10.90
N VAL A 224 -4.87 5.70 -12.23
CA VAL A 224 -5.26 6.78 -13.14
C VAL A 224 -6.61 7.35 -12.74
N ALA A 225 -7.63 6.50 -12.56
CA ALA A 225 -8.97 6.94 -12.15
C ALA A 225 -8.95 7.64 -10.77
N THR A 226 -8.15 7.15 -9.83
CA THR A 226 -7.98 7.77 -8.51
C THR A 226 -7.41 9.18 -8.63
N CYS A 227 -6.33 9.34 -9.40
CA CYS A 227 -5.73 10.65 -9.66
C CYS A 227 -6.67 11.61 -10.40
N GLN A 228 -7.47 11.11 -11.34
CA GLN A 228 -8.47 11.92 -12.02
C GLN A 228 -9.55 12.43 -11.05
N GLN A 229 -10.00 11.59 -10.10
CA GLN A 229 -10.92 12.02 -9.04
C GLN A 229 -10.30 13.11 -8.15
N GLU A 230 -9.03 12.97 -7.76
CA GLU A 230 -8.33 13.98 -6.95
C GLU A 230 -8.15 15.31 -7.71
N LEU A 231 -8.05 15.26 -9.04
CA LEU A 231 -8.01 16.44 -9.92
C LEU A 231 -9.40 17.00 -10.26
N ALA A 232 -10.46 16.48 -9.63
CA ALA A 232 -11.85 16.83 -9.90
C ALA A 232 -12.33 16.51 -11.34
N ASP A 233 -11.62 15.66 -12.08
CA ASP A 233 -12.03 15.13 -13.40
C ASP A 233 -12.93 13.91 -13.21
N ALA A 234 -14.13 14.13 -12.70
CA ALA A 234 -15.10 13.06 -12.44
C ALA A 234 -15.51 12.31 -13.72
N LYS A 235 -15.61 13.01 -14.85
CA LYS A 235 -15.96 12.41 -16.14
C LYS A 235 -14.86 11.51 -16.66
N GLY A 236 -13.62 11.96 -16.60
CA GLY A 236 -12.45 11.15 -16.97
C GLY A 236 -12.30 9.94 -16.06
N ALA A 237 -12.44 10.12 -14.75
CA ALA A 237 -12.37 9.04 -13.78
C ALA A 237 -13.42 7.94 -14.06
N LYS A 238 -14.69 8.33 -14.31
CA LYS A 238 -15.75 7.41 -14.65
C LYS A 238 -15.42 6.61 -15.92
N GLY A 239 -15.03 7.29 -17.00
CA GLY A 239 -14.64 6.62 -18.24
C GLY A 239 -13.45 5.67 -18.07
N THR A 240 -12.47 6.03 -17.23
CA THR A 240 -11.32 5.16 -16.92
C THR A 240 -11.74 3.93 -16.12
N LEU A 241 -12.65 4.06 -15.16
CA LEU A 241 -13.18 2.93 -14.39
C LEU A 241 -14.00 1.98 -15.29
N GLU A 242 -14.81 2.50 -16.21
CA GLU A 242 -15.56 1.72 -17.19
C GLU A 242 -14.62 0.94 -18.12
N ALA A 243 -13.58 1.60 -18.63
CA ALA A 243 -12.54 0.97 -19.45
C ALA A 243 -11.77 -0.13 -18.68
N LEU A 244 -11.48 0.07 -17.40
CA LEU A 244 -10.86 -0.93 -16.54
C LEU A 244 -11.72 -2.18 -16.42
N VAL A 245 -13.02 -2.01 -16.14
CA VAL A 245 -13.97 -3.15 -16.02
C VAL A 245 -14.11 -3.90 -17.34
N ALA A 246 -14.12 -3.19 -18.47
CA ALA A 246 -14.24 -3.79 -19.80
C ALA A 246 -12.98 -4.54 -20.20
N LYS A 247 -11.80 -3.98 -19.94
CA LYS A 247 -10.52 -4.54 -20.41
C LYS A 247 -9.98 -5.64 -19.51
N TYR A 248 -10.25 -5.57 -18.20
CA TYR A 248 -9.70 -6.49 -17.18
C TYR A 248 -10.79 -7.00 -16.23
N PRO A 249 -11.85 -7.66 -16.73
CA PRO A 249 -13.06 -7.96 -15.95
C PRO A 249 -12.80 -8.80 -14.70
N ASP A 250 -11.80 -9.68 -14.73
CA ASP A 250 -11.53 -10.63 -13.64
C ASP A 250 -10.50 -10.12 -12.63
N SER A 251 -9.99 -8.89 -12.81
CA SER A 251 -9.01 -8.31 -11.89
C SER A 251 -9.66 -7.80 -10.60
N THR A 252 -8.89 -7.80 -9.50
CA THR A 252 -9.28 -7.16 -8.24
C THR A 252 -9.53 -5.66 -8.41
N ALA A 253 -8.74 -5.01 -9.27
CA ALA A 253 -8.93 -3.62 -9.64
C ALA A 253 -10.29 -3.37 -10.29
N ALA A 254 -10.76 -4.27 -11.17
CA ALA A 254 -12.10 -4.16 -11.78
C ALA A 254 -13.23 -4.33 -10.76
N THR A 255 -13.04 -5.19 -9.77
CA THR A 255 -14.01 -5.31 -8.66
C THR A 255 -14.12 -4.00 -7.89
N THR A 256 -13.00 -3.37 -7.56
CA THR A 256 -12.94 -2.03 -6.94
C THR A 256 -13.57 -0.96 -7.84
N ALA A 257 -13.30 -1.01 -9.14
CA ALA A 257 -13.88 -0.08 -10.11
C ALA A 257 -15.40 -0.18 -10.17
N ARG A 258 -15.97 -1.41 -10.21
CA ARG A 258 -17.43 -1.62 -10.16
C ARG A 258 -18.07 -1.06 -8.89
N GLN A 259 -17.40 -1.16 -7.75
CA GLN A 259 -17.89 -0.57 -6.49
C GLN A 259 -17.90 0.96 -6.54
N ARG A 260 -16.86 1.57 -7.14
CA ARG A 260 -16.77 3.02 -7.27
C ARG A 260 -17.78 3.60 -8.28
N LEU A 261 -18.10 2.86 -9.34
CA LEU A 261 -19.09 3.26 -10.34
C LEU A 261 -20.55 3.22 -9.84
N LYS A 262 -20.83 2.54 -8.72
CA LYS A 262 -22.16 2.47 -8.10
C LYS A 262 -22.45 3.64 -7.14
N LYS A 263 -21.42 4.41 -6.76
CA LYS A 263 -21.52 5.58 -5.87
C LYS A 263 -21.73 6.86 -6.68
#